data_1e09a71d26e020ade7c2ca90ab4ac573
#
_entry.id   1e09a71d26e020ade7c2ca90ab4ac573
#
_cell.length_a   1.000
_cell.length_b   1.000
_cell.length_c   1.000
_cell.angle_alpha   90.00
_cell.angle_beta   90.00
_cell.angle_gamma   90.00
#
_symmetry.space_group_name_H-M   'P 1'
#
loop_
_entity.id
_entity.type
_entity.pdbx_description
1 polymer ?
#
loop_
_entity_poly.entity_id
_entity_poly.type
_entity_poly.pdbx_seq_one_letter_code
_entity_poly.pdbx_strand_id
1 'polypeptide(L)'
;GEIPPVAFVNIMQGCDNFCTYCIVPFTRGRQKSRDAGAILDECRALIDNGAKEITLLGQNVNSYGLDKHASGDTSFARLLRKVSELPGLARLRFVTPHPKDLSPEVIAMFGEVPNLCPRLHLPLQAGSDRVLARMNRKYDMARYMTLVDGLRAARPDIALSTDLIVGFPGETEEQFQETLDAVRAVNFMSSFSFCYSDRPGTAASRHTDKVEPAEKLRRLERLQALQEDLSSDWLKARVGCKTDILLEGASRKQDGEDAATESWQGRDPWGDAVNVSLPAGIGKPGLIVPVIIVTAKKHSLIGELRG
;
A
#
# COMPACT_ATOMS: atom_id res chain seq x y z
N GLY A 1 15.29 10.30 21.45
CA GLY A 1 15.81 9.67 20.24
C GLY A 1 15.26 10.39 19.04
N GLU A 2 16.05 10.50 17.98
CA GLU A 2 15.60 11.13 16.74
C GLU A 2 14.38 10.36 16.19
N ILE A 3 13.32 11.09 15.83
CA ILE A 3 12.15 10.48 15.17
C ILE A 3 12.53 10.15 13.72
N PRO A 4 12.23 8.93 13.22
CA PRO A 4 12.50 8.60 11.84
C PRO A 4 11.70 9.52 10.89
N PRO A 5 12.21 9.80 9.68
CA PRO A 5 11.56 10.69 8.72
C PRO A 5 10.19 10.18 8.25
N VAL A 6 9.90 8.90 8.43
CA VAL A 6 8.62 8.25 8.16
C VAL A 6 7.99 7.82 9.48
N ALA A 7 6.78 8.27 9.76
CA ALA A 7 6.05 7.94 10.96
C ALA A 7 4.71 7.24 10.64
N PHE A 8 4.28 6.39 11.57
CA PHE A 8 3.05 5.63 11.47
C PHE A 8 2.07 6.03 12.55
N VAL A 9 0.84 6.34 12.17
CA VAL A 9 -0.21 6.78 13.09
C VAL A 9 -1.42 5.84 12.99
N ASN A 10 -1.73 5.14 14.06
CA ASN A 10 -2.93 4.32 14.13
C ASN A 10 -4.16 5.22 14.27
N ILE A 11 -5.13 5.09 13.36
CA ILE A 11 -6.38 5.86 13.38
C ILE A 11 -7.57 5.07 13.90
N MET A 12 -7.47 3.74 13.88
CA MET A 12 -8.55 2.83 14.30
C MET A 12 -8.02 1.45 14.66
N GLN A 13 -8.82 0.67 15.36
CA GLN A 13 -8.56 -0.73 15.70
C GLN A 13 -9.79 -1.58 15.37
N GLY A 14 -9.58 -2.87 15.05
CA GLY A 14 -10.64 -3.83 14.75
C GLY A 14 -11.23 -3.68 13.35
N CYS A 15 -12.14 -4.59 12.97
CA CYS A 15 -12.75 -4.61 11.64
C CYS A 15 -14.10 -5.31 11.68
N ASP A 16 -15.10 -4.76 10.98
CA ASP A 16 -16.46 -5.28 10.91
C ASP A 16 -16.79 -5.98 9.58
N ASN A 17 -15.79 -6.23 8.72
CA ASN A 17 -16.03 -6.85 7.42
C ASN A 17 -16.29 -8.36 7.48
N PHE A 18 -15.81 -9.06 8.49
CA PHE A 18 -16.01 -10.50 8.68
C PHE A 18 -15.72 -11.33 7.42
N CYS A 19 -14.62 -11.03 6.72
CA CYS A 19 -14.14 -11.88 5.63
C CYS A 19 -13.91 -13.29 6.16
N THR A 20 -14.34 -14.32 5.44
CA THR A 20 -14.44 -15.72 5.95
C THR A 20 -13.11 -16.32 6.37
N TYR A 21 -11.99 -15.83 5.83
CA TYR A 21 -10.62 -16.27 6.15
C TYR A 21 -9.93 -15.44 7.24
N CYS A 22 -10.51 -14.31 7.65
CA CYS A 22 -9.83 -13.30 8.45
C CYS A 22 -10.10 -13.51 9.95
N ILE A 23 -9.00 -13.53 10.72
CA ILE A 23 -9.07 -13.67 12.19
C ILE A 23 -9.17 -12.32 12.92
N VAL A 24 -8.99 -11.19 12.23
CA VAL A 24 -8.93 -9.85 12.83
C VAL A 24 -10.15 -9.51 13.71
N PRO A 25 -11.42 -9.75 13.30
CA PRO A 25 -12.55 -9.46 14.17
C PRO A 25 -12.53 -10.20 15.52
N PHE A 26 -11.88 -11.36 15.55
CA PHE A 26 -11.78 -12.20 16.75
C PHE A 26 -10.58 -11.83 17.65
N THR A 27 -9.50 -11.31 17.06
CA THR A 27 -8.26 -10.99 17.78
C THR A 27 -8.12 -9.51 18.12
N ARG A 28 -8.67 -8.62 17.30
CA ARG A 28 -8.63 -7.15 17.47
C ARG A 28 -9.98 -6.55 17.83
N GLY A 29 -11.05 -7.37 17.81
CA GLY A 29 -12.41 -6.95 18.12
C GLY A 29 -13.10 -6.19 16.98
N ARG A 30 -14.26 -5.62 17.36
CA ARG A 30 -15.07 -4.77 16.47
C ARG A 30 -14.34 -3.46 16.18
N GLN A 31 -14.73 -2.83 15.09
CA GLN A 31 -14.18 -1.54 14.70
C GLN A 31 -14.36 -0.50 15.81
N LYS A 32 -13.29 0.25 16.07
CA LYS A 32 -13.27 1.40 16.96
C LYS A 32 -12.36 2.46 16.40
N SER A 33 -12.90 3.59 16.00
CA SER A 33 -12.16 4.77 15.53
C SER A 33 -11.57 5.54 16.71
N ARG A 34 -10.39 6.11 16.52
CA ARG A 34 -9.79 7.04 17.47
C ARG A 34 -10.37 8.44 17.27
N ASP A 35 -10.29 9.27 18.29
CA ASP A 35 -10.67 10.68 18.21
C ASP A 35 -9.82 11.42 17.17
N ALA A 36 -10.47 12.21 16.31
CA ALA A 36 -9.79 12.93 15.23
C ALA A 36 -8.84 14.00 15.74
N GLY A 37 -9.18 14.69 16.84
CA GLY A 37 -8.33 15.68 17.48
C GLY A 37 -7.04 15.06 17.98
N ALA A 38 -7.15 13.93 18.70
CA ALA A 38 -6.00 13.20 19.20
C ALA A 38 -5.07 12.69 18.06
N ILE A 39 -5.65 12.26 16.92
CA ILE A 39 -4.87 11.86 15.73
C ILE A 39 -4.11 13.07 15.17
N LEU A 40 -4.78 14.21 15.03
CA LEU A 40 -4.15 15.42 14.48
C LEU A 40 -3.04 15.95 15.41
N ASP A 41 -3.23 15.89 16.72
CA ASP A 41 -2.22 16.31 17.69
C ASP A 41 -0.99 15.40 17.66
N GLU A 42 -1.19 14.09 17.55
CA GLU A 42 -0.11 13.12 17.34
C GLU A 42 0.65 13.38 16.04
N CYS A 43 -0.08 13.63 14.92
CA CYS A 43 0.54 13.97 13.65
C CYS A 43 1.39 15.24 13.74
N ARG A 44 0.88 16.32 14.37
CA ARG A 44 1.63 17.55 14.58
C ARG A 44 2.90 17.30 15.39
N ALA A 45 2.79 16.61 16.51
CA ALA A 45 3.94 16.30 17.34
C ALA A 45 5.02 15.51 16.59
N LEU A 46 4.64 14.56 15.73
CA LEU A 46 5.58 13.82 14.89
C LEU A 46 6.26 14.71 13.85
N ILE A 47 5.52 15.60 13.20
CA ILE A 47 6.04 16.55 12.20
C ILE A 47 7.00 17.54 12.85
N ASP A 48 6.63 18.12 14.00
CA ASP A 48 7.46 19.07 14.75
C ASP A 48 8.78 18.45 15.22
N ASN A 49 8.77 17.12 15.43
CA ASN A 49 9.97 16.35 15.78
C ASN A 49 10.71 15.75 14.55
N GLY A 50 10.38 16.19 13.33
CA GLY A 50 11.16 15.93 12.13
C GLY A 50 10.60 14.91 11.15
N ALA A 51 9.44 14.28 11.43
CA ALA A 51 8.78 13.42 10.44
C ALA A 51 8.39 14.22 9.19
N LYS A 52 8.67 13.65 8.02
CA LYS A 52 8.33 14.23 6.70
C LYS A 52 7.22 13.47 6.00
N GLU A 53 7.06 12.20 6.34
CA GLU A 53 6.01 11.34 5.82
C GLU A 53 5.20 10.75 6.98
N ILE A 54 3.86 10.80 6.88
CA ILE A 54 2.95 10.11 7.77
C ILE A 54 2.17 9.06 7.00
N THR A 55 2.11 7.86 7.56
CA THR A 55 1.28 6.77 7.07
C THR A 55 0.18 6.46 8.10
N LEU A 56 -1.09 6.65 7.70
CA LEU A 56 -2.24 6.31 8.53
C LEU A 56 -2.49 4.80 8.50
N LEU A 57 -2.60 4.19 9.68
CA LEU A 57 -2.76 2.75 9.87
C LEU A 57 -4.11 2.38 10.48
N GLY A 58 -4.60 1.21 10.12
CA GLY A 58 -5.77 0.57 10.70
C GLY A 58 -6.00 -0.82 10.10
N GLN A 59 -7.08 -1.49 10.44
CA GLN A 59 -7.45 -2.76 9.83
C GLN A 59 -8.42 -2.60 8.65
N ASN A 60 -9.07 -1.43 8.55
CA ASN A 60 -9.83 -0.96 7.40
C ASN A 60 -9.97 0.57 7.51
N VAL A 61 -8.94 1.31 7.11
CA VAL A 61 -8.89 2.77 7.32
C VAL A 61 -10.04 3.52 6.66
N ASN A 62 -10.57 3.02 5.53
CA ASN A 62 -11.67 3.65 4.81
C ASN A 62 -12.99 3.64 5.57
N SER A 63 -13.14 2.76 6.56
CA SER A 63 -14.30 2.72 7.43
C SER A 63 -14.16 3.58 8.69
N TYR A 64 -13.07 4.34 8.84
CA TYR A 64 -12.91 5.29 9.93
C TYR A 64 -14.12 6.24 10.03
N GLY A 65 -14.62 6.40 11.23
CA GLY A 65 -15.79 7.24 11.49
C GLY A 65 -17.15 6.60 11.25
N LEU A 66 -17.20 5.34 10.75
CA LEU A 66 -18.47 4.63 10.52
C LEU A 66 -18.94 3.82 11.73
N ASP A 67 -18.15 3.76 12.79
CA ASP A 67 -18.51 3.05 14.02
C ASP A 67 -19.25 3.95 15.02
N LYS A 68 -19.90 3.31 16.01
CA LYS A 68 -20.70 4.00 17.03
C LYS A 68 -19.88 4.86 18.02
N HIS A 69 -18.54 4.74 17.97
CA HIS A 69 -17.64 5.45 18.86
C HIS A 69 -17.06 6.71 18.23
N ALA A 70 -17.32 6.92 16.94
CA ALA A 70 -16.91 8.13 16.25
C ALA A 70 -17.67 9.33 16.82
N SER A 71 -16.95 10.26 17.44
CA SER A 71 -17.51 11.52 17.90
C SER A 71 -17.58 12.51 16.72
N GLY A 72 -18.78 12.88 16.32
CA GLY A 72 -18.99 13.90 15.30
C GLY A 72 -18.95 13.38 13.86
N ASP A 73 -19.17 14.31 12.93
CA ASP A 73 -19.18 14.09 11.48
C ASP A 73 -17.74 13.97 10.93
N THR A 74 -17.09 12.83 11.22
CA THR A 74 -15.69 12.60 10.88
C THR A 74 -15.57 11.38 9.98
N SER A 75 -15.66 11.57 8.66
CA SER A 75 -15.35 10.52 7.69
C SER A 75 -13.83 10.37 7.49
N PHE A 76 -13.40 9.24 6.96
CA PHE A 76 -12.00 9.02 6.59
C PHE A 76 -11.50 10.11 5.61
N ALA A 77 -12.28 10.49 4.62
CA ALA A 77 -11.92 11.55 3.68
C ALA A 77 -11.65 12.88 4.38
N ARG A 78 -12.49 13.26 5.34
CA ARG A 78 -12.27 14.49 6.13
C ARG A 78 -11.04 14.43 7.02
N LEU A 79 -10.80 13.28 7.67
CA LEU A 79 -9.58 13.08 8.45
C LEU A 79 -8.34 13.18 7.55
N LEU A 80 -8.36 12.49 6.41
CA LEU A 80 -7.25 12.48 5.46
C LEU A 80 -6.93 13.91 4.97
N ARG A 81 -7.97 14.71 4.65
CA ARG A 81 -7.79 16.12 4.26
C ARG A 81 -7.19 16.96 5.38
N LYS A 82 -7.71 16.87 6.60
CA LYS A 82 -7.16 17.61 7.75
C LYS A 82 -5.70 17.25 8.03
N VAL A 83 -5.33 15.98 7.90
CA VAL A 83 -3.92 15.55 8.06
C VAL A 83 -3.06 16.09 6.92
N SER A 84 -3.56 16.09 5.67
CA SER A 84 -2.81 16.59 4.52
C SER A 84 -2.48 18.10 4.60
N GLU A 85 -3.29 18.86 5.33
CA GLU A 85 -3.14 20.31 5.52
C GLU A 85 -2.19 20.67 6.68
N LEU A 86 -1.63 19.71 7.39
CA LEU A 86 -0.70 19.98 8.49
C LEU A 86 0.61 20.58 7.97
N PRO A 87 1.04 21.74 8.52
CA PRO A 87 2.29 22.37 8.12
C PRO A 87 3.50 21.44 8.31
N GLY A 88 4.40 21.42 7.33
CA GLY A 88 5.63 20.62 7.40
C GLY A 88 5.49 19.17 6.95
N LEU A 89 4.28 18.67 6.71
CA LEU A 89 4.03 17.35 6.16
C LEU A 89 4.31 17.32 4.65
N ALA A 90 5.37 16.63 4.24
CA ALA A 90 5.73 16.53 2.84
C ALA A 90 5.00 15.38 2.11
N ARG A 91 4.68 14.29 2.82
CA ARG A 91 4.05 13.10 2.24
C ARG A 91 3.03 12.47 3.18
N LEU A 92 1.90 12.10 2.62
CA LEU A 92 0.82 11.41 3.30
C LEU A 92 0.53 10.08 2.61
N ARG A 93 0.37 9.03 3.39
CA ARG A 93 -0.06 7.70 2.93
C ARG A 93 -1.10 7.12 3.87
N PHE A 94 -1.81 6.15 3.38
CA PHE A 94 -2.61 5.25 4.20
C PHE A 94 -2.53 3.82 3.67
N VAL A 95 -2.74 2.85 4.53
CA VAL A 95 -2.70 1.43 4.18
C VAL A 95 -3.93 0.70 4.67
N THR A 96 -4.13 -0.53 4.16
CA THR A 96 -5.24 -1.41 4.53
C THR A 96 -6.65 -0.85 4.26
N PRO A 97 -6.90 -0.19 3.12
CA PRO A 97 -8.27 0.08 2.71
C PRO A 97 -8.96 -1.22 2.32
N HIS A 98 -10.29 -1.26 2.50
CA HIS A 98 -11.09 -2.33 1.92
C HIS A 98 -11.82 -1.78 0.68
N PRO A 99 -11.78 -2.44 -0.49
CA PRO A 99 -12.39 -1.93 -1.72
C PRO A 99 -13.86 -1.54 -1.57
N LYS A 100 -14.62 -2.28 -0.74
CA LYS A 100 -16.03 -1.96 -0.44
C LYS A 100 -16.20 -0.53 0.12
N ASP A 101 -15.26 -0.06 0.92
CA ASP A 101 -15.37 1.19 1.68
C ASP A 101 -14.57 2.35 1.06
N LEU A 102 -13.93 2.14 -0.11
CA LEU A 102 -13.23 3.21 -0.82
C LEU A 102 -14.24 4.17 -1.46
N SER A 103 -14.37 5.36 -0.89
CA SER A 103 -15.34 6.36 -1.34
C SER A 103 -14.85 7.17 -2.53
N PRO A 104 -15.76 7.71 -3.37
CA PRO A 104 -15.40 8.62 -4.45
C PRO A 104 -14.61 9.85 -3.99
N GLU A 105 -14.89 10.35 -2.78
CA GLU A 105 -14.18 11.49 -2.19
C GLU A 105 -12.70 11.16 -1.94
N VAL A 106 -12.40 9.97 -1.41
CA VAL A 106 -11.01 9.53 -1.20
C VAL A 106 -10.30 9.32 -2.55
N ILE A 107 -11.00 8.81 -3.56
CA ILE A 107 -10.47 8.65 -4.91
C ILE A 107 -10.09 10.02 -5.51
N ALA A 108 -10.99 11.01 -5.42
CA ALA A 108 -10.74 12.36 -5.93
C ALA A 108 -9.51 13.02 -5.28
N MET A 109 -9.28 12.75 -4.00
CA MET A 109 -8.14 13.30 -3.26
C MET A 109 -6.77 12.92 -3.86
N PHE A 110 -6.64 11.81 -4.57
CA PHE A 110 -5.39 11.46 -5.26
C PHE A 110 -5.05 12.46 -6.38
N GLY A 111 -6.03 13.12 -6.97
CA GLY A 111 -5.83 14.20 -7.94
C GLY A 111 -5.77 15.59 -7.32
N GLU A 112 -6.42 15.81 -6.17
CA GLU A 112 -6.58 17.12 -5.56
C GLU A 112 -5.50 17.46 -4.51
N VAL A 113 -4.97 16.45 -3.80
CA VAL A 113 -4.10 16.64 -2.63
C VAL A 113 -2.65 16.38 -3.03
N PRO A 114 -1.82 17.43 -3.14
CA PRO A 114 -0.47 17.32 -3.71
C PRO A 114 0.48 16.39 -2.92
N ASN A 115 0.35 16.36 -1.59
CA ASN A 115 1.18 15.54 -0.72
C ASN A 115 0.61 14.14 -0.43
N LEU A 116 -0.59 13.79 -0.95
CA LEU A 116 -1.08 12.42 -0.94
C LEU A 116 -0.30 11.62 -1.99
N CYS A 117 0.50 10.68 -1.52
CA CYS A 117 1.38 9.91 -2.39
C CYS A 117 0.61 9.09 -3.43
N PRO A 118 1.07 9.05 -4.70
CA PRO A 118 0.38 8.37 -5.80
C PRO A 118 0.58 6.85 -5.74
N ARG A 119 0.32 6.26 -4.61
CA ARG A 119 0.38 4.81 -4.38
C ARG A 119 -0.74 4.39 -3.44
N LEU A 120 -1.47 3.38 -3.84
CA LEU A 120 -2.51 2.79 -3.01
C LEU A 120 -2.34 1.26 -2.96
N HIS A 121 -2.32 0.72 -1.74
CA HIS A 121 -2.47 -0.71 -1.52
C HIS A 121 -3.96 -1.04 -1.44
N LEU A 122 -4.51 -1.73 -2.45
CA LEU A 122 -5.94 -2.06 -2.56
C LEU A 122 -6.11 -3.59 -2.65
N PRO A 123 -6.37 -4.28 -1.52
CA PRO A 123 -6.41 -5.74 -1.46
C PRO A 123 -7.56 -6.34 -2.28
N LEU A 124 -7.25 -7.00 -3.41
CA LEU A 124 -8.21 -7.69 -4.27
C LEU A 124 -8.61 -9.04 -3.69
N GLN A 125 -7.63 -9.81 -3.22
CA GLN A 125 -7.70 -11.16 -2.66
C GLN A 125 -7.87 -12.27 -3.72
N ALA A 126 -8.78 -12.15 -4.67
CA ALA A 126 -8.99 -13.07 -5.80
C ALA A 126 -9.63 -12.32 -6.98
N GLY A 127 -9.42 -12.78 -8.20
CA GLY A 127 -10.00 -12.22 -9.41
C GLY A 127 -11.33 -12.86 -9.82
N SER A 128 -11.82 -13.83 -9.08
CA SER A 128 -13.07 -14.53 -9.36
C SER A 128 -14.20 -14.05 -8.44
N ASP A 129 -15.31 -13.62 -9.01
CA ASP A 129 -16.50 -13.20 -8.27
C ASP A 129 -17.04 -14.30 -7.34
N ARG A 130 -16.96 -15.55 -7.79
CA ARG A 130 -17.37 -16.70 -6.99
C ARG A 130 -16.47 -16.89 -5.77
N VAL A 131 -15.17 -16.74 -5.93
CA VAL A 131 -14.21 -16.82 -4.82
C VAL A 131 -14.37 -15.62 -3.89
N LEU A 132 -14.52 -14.40 -4.42
CA LEU A 132 -14.77 -13.19 -3.65
C LEU A 132 -16.06 -13.31 -2.80
N ALA A 133 -17.14 -13.85 -3.37
CA ALA A 133 -18.37 -14.09 -2.63
C ALA A 133 -18.17 -15.11 -1.49
N ARG A 134 -17.44 -16.21 -1.73
CA ARG A 134 -17.07 -17.18 -0.70
C ARG A 134 -16.16 -16.60 0.39
N MET A 135 -15.30 -15.66 0.02
CA MET A 135 -14.48 -14.88 0.95
C MET A 135 -15.28 -13.83 1.73
N ASN A 136 -16.56 -13.61 1.41
CA ASN A 136 -17.44 -12.56 1.96
C ASN A 136 -16.89 -11.14 1.72
N ARG A 137 -16.35 -10.87 0.50
CA ARG A 137 -15.69 -9.60 0.21
C ARG A 137 -16.63 -8.43 -0.03
N LYS A 138 -17.93 -8.68 -0.31
CA LYS A 138 -18.97 -7.64 -0.52
C LYS A 138 -18.72 -6.70 -1.71
N TYR A 139 -17.91 -7.14 -2.66
CA TYR A 139 -17.73 -6.54 -3.98
C TYR A 139 -17.40 -7.65 -4.99
N ASP A 140 -17.63 -7.36 -6.25
CA ASP A 140 -17.26 -8.15 -7.42
C ASP A 140 -16.14 -7.49 -8.23
N MET A 141 -15.69 -8.16 -9.28
CA MET A 141 -14.64 -7.63 -10.16
C MET A 141 -15.08 -6.38 -10.91
N ALA A 142 -16.34 -6.27 -11.31
CA ALA A 142 -16.87 -5.08 -11.98
C ALA A 142 -16.76 -3.84 -11.07
N ARG A 143 -17.13 -3.98 -9.79
CA ARG A 143 -16.96 -2.92 -8.78
C ARG A 143 -15.49 -2.60 -8.54
N TYR A 144 -14.64 -3.62 -8.43
CA TYR A 144 -13.21 -3.41 -8.21
C TYR A 144 -12.57 -2.64 -9.38
N MET A 145 -12.87 -3.02 -10.63
CA MET A 145 -12.38 -2.31 -11.82
C MET A 145 -12.89 -0.87 -11.88
N THR A 146 -14.15 -0.61 -11.52
CA THR A 146 -14.66 0.76 -11.40
C THR A 146 -13.83 1.62 -10.44
N LEU A 147 -13.35 1.06 -9.32
CA LEU A 147 -12.47 1.77 -8.39
C LEU A 147 -11.10 2.05 -9.01
N VAL A 148 -10.53 1.05 -9.70
CA VAL A 148 -9.24 1.19 -10.40
C VAL A 148 -9.32 2.28 -11.48
N ASP A 149 -10.38 2.28 -12.28
CA ASP A 149 -10.60 3.28 -13.33
C ASP A 149 -10.77 4.68 -12.74
N GLY A 150 -11.54 4.80 -11.64
CA GLY A 150 -11.70 6.05 -10.93
C GLY A 150 -10.37 6.59 -10.36
N LEU A 151 -9.56 5.72 -9.77
CA LEU A 151 -8.22 6.07 -9.26
C LEU A 151 -7.30 6.55 -10.39
N ARG A 152 -7.28 5.86 -11.52
CA ARG A 152 -6.49 6.24 -12.69
C ARG A 152 -6.99 7.51 -13.37
N ALA A 153 -8.29 7.75 -13.38
CA ALA A 153 -8.87 9.00 -13.87
C ALA A 153 -8.45 10.19 -12.98
N ALA A 154 -8.46 10.03 -11.65
CA ALA A 154 -8.03 11.05 -10.71
C ALA A 154 -6.50 11.24 -10.70
N ARG A 155 -5.73 10.16 -10.84
CA ARG A 155 -4.27 10.16 -10.82
C ARG A 155 -3.73 9.13 -11.83
N PRO A 156 -3.43 9.52 -13.08
CA PRO A 156 -3.03 8.60 -14.15
C PRO A 156 -1.77 7.77 -13.86
N ASP A 157 -0.86 8.32 -13.07
CA ASP A 157 0.41 7.68 -12.65
C ASP A 157 0.32 6.93 -11.30
N ILE A 158 -0.90 6.67 -10.80
CA ILE A 158 -1.08 5.97 -9.52
C ILE A 158 -0.54 4.54 -9.60
N ALA A 159 0.29 4.18 -8.63
CA ALA A 159 0.78 2.82 -8.44
C ALA A 159 -0.16 2.04 -7.52
N LEU A 160 -0.64 0.89 -8.01
CA LEU A 160 -1.50 0.02 -7.22
C LEU A 160 -0.73 -1.22 -6.76
N SER A 161 -0.89 -1.58 -5.50
CA SER A 161 -0.43 -2.85 -4.95
C SER A 161 -1.59 -3.60 -4.31
N THR A 162 -1.45 -4.91 -4.13
CA THR A 162 -2.56 -5.76 -3.66
C THR A 162 -2.10 -6.92 -2.80
N ASP A 163 -3.06 -7.55 -2.11
CA ASP A 163 -2.94 -8.88 -1.51
C ASP A 163 -3.73 -9.87 -2.33
N LEU A 164 -3.19 -11.09 -2.49
CA LEU A 164 -3.80 -12.20 -3.21
C LEU A 164 -3.66 -13.50 -2.42
N ILE A 165 -4.73 -14.29 -2.40
CA ILE A 165 -4.78 -15.60 -1.76
C ILE A 165 -5.13 -16.63 -2.82
N VAL A 166 -4.23 -17.58 -3.08
CA VAL A 166 -4.46 -18.69 -4.01
C VAL A 166 -4.87 -19.96 -3.27
N GLY A 167 -5.64 -20.80 -3.92
CA GLY A 167 -6.09 -22.08 -3.36
C GLY A 167 -7.04 -21.90 -2.19
N PHE A 168 -7.89 -20.85 -2.25
CA PHE A 168 -9.02 -20.73 -1.33
C PHE A 168 -9.93 -21.96 -1.46
N PRO A 169 -10.56 -22.48 -0.39
CA PRO A 169 -11.41 -23.68 -0.50
C PRO A 169 -12.42 -23.57 -1.63
N GLY A 170 -12.44 -24.58 -2.49
CA GLY A 170 -13.30 -24.69 -3.68
C GLY A 170 -12.88 -23.82 -4.87
N GLU A 171 -11.70 -23.17 -4.85
CA GLU A 171 -11.17 -22.46 -6.00
C GLU A 171 -10.79 -23.45 -7.11
N THR A 172 -11.42 -23.30 -8.30
CA THR A 172 -11.08 -24.11 -9.49
C THR A 172 -9.90 -23.51 -10.25
N GLU A 173 -9.38 -24.23 -11.26
CA GLU A 173 -8.31 -23.70 -12.13
C GLU A 173 -8.81 -22.50 -12.95
N GLU A 174 -10.04 -22.55 -13.45
CA GLU A 174 -10.64 -21.43 -14.19
C GLU A 174 -10.73 -20.17 -13.33
N GLN A 175 -11.14 -20.30 -12.06
CA GLN A 175 -11.22 -19.19 -11.11
C GLN A 175 -9.85 -18.64 -10.73
N PHE A 176 -8.84 -19.50 -10.66
CA PHE A 176 -7.46 -19.04 -10.51
C PHE A 176 -6.97 -18.31 -11.77
N GLN A 177 -7.35 -18.79 -12.96
CA GLN A 177 -7.03 -18.07 -14.21
C GLN A 177 -7.68 -16.69 -14.24
N GLU A 178 -8.93 -16.52 -13.78
CA GLU A 178 -9.58 -15.22 -13.61
C GLU A 178 -8.74 -14.30 -12.71
N THR A 179 -8.08 -14.84 -11.67
CA THR A 179 -7.17 -14.07 -10.81
C THR A 179 -5.93 -13.59 -11.56
N LEU A 180 -5.30 -14.44 -12.38
CA LEU A 180 -4.17 -14.04 -13.21
C LEU A 180 -4.56 -12.95 -14.21
N ASP A 181 -5.75 -13.08 -14.81
CA ASP A 181 -6.25 -12.10 -15.79
C ASP A 181 -6.58 -10.77 -15.12
N ALA A 182 -7.14 -10.78 -13.91
CA ALA A 182 -7.34 -9.58 -13.11
C ALA A 182 -6.01 -8.88 -12.76
N VAL A 183 -4.98 -9.63 -12.40
CA VAL A 183 -3.65 -9.09 -12.11
C VAL A 183 -3.04 -8.41 -13.33
N ARG A 184 -3.17 -9.01 -14.53
CA ARG A 184 -2.74 -8.38 -15.78
C ARG A 184 -3.53 -7.10 -16.10
N ALA A 185 -4.86 -7.17 -15.99
CA ALA A 185 -5.74 -6.05 -16.31
C ALA A 185 -5.51 -4.83 -15.39
N VAL A 186 -5.33 -5.08 -14.10
CA VAL A 186 -5.03 -4.02 -13.12
C VAL A 186 -3.57 -3.58 -13.23
N ASN A 187 -2.66 -4.40 -13.71
CA ASN A 187 -1.22 -4.09 -13.82
C ASN A 187 -0.65 -3.57 -12.48
N PHE A 188 -0.70 -4.42 -11.44
CA PHE A 188 -0.19 -4.05 -10.14
C PHE A 188 1.33 -3.88 -10.15
N MET A 189 1.82 -2.79 -9.51
CA MET A 189 3.27 -2.60 -9.32
C MET A 189 3.89 -3.67 -8.42
N SER A 190 3.12 -4.21 -7.49
CA SER A 190 3.54 -5.27 -6.57
C SER A 190 2.33 -5.97 -5.95
N SER A 191 2.52 -7.22 -5.53
CA SER A 191 1.53 -7.95 -4.74
C SER A 191 2.18 -8.72 -3.59
N PHE A 192 1.42 -8.92 -2.51
CA PHE A 192 1.70 -9.91 -1.49
C PHE A 192 0.79 -11.11 -1.74
N SER A 193 1.39 -12.23 -2.13
CA SER A 193 0.66 -13.42 -2.57
C SER A 193 0.90 -14.58 -1.62
N PHE A 194 -0.17 -15.26 -1.21
CA PHE A 194 -0.13 -16.31 -0.20
C PHE A 194 -0.96 -17.52 -0.63
N CYS A 195 -0.50 -18.73 -0.29
CA CYS A 195 -1.40 -19.89 -0.27
C CYS A 195 -2.42 -19.71 0.87
N TYR A 196 -3.68 -20.04 0.60
CA TYR A 196 -4.67 -20.13 1.66
C TYR A 196 -4.20 -21.12 2.76
N SER A 197 -4.30 -20.68 3.99
CA SER A 197 -4.02 -21.46 5.19
C SER A 197 -5.16 -21.31 6.18
N ASP A 198 -5.59 -22.43 6.77
CA ASP A 198 -6.64 -22.42 7.78
C ASP A 198 -6.23 -21.58 8.99
N ARG A 199 -7.15 -20.75 9.42
CA ARG A 199 -7.04 -20.00 10.69
C ARG A 199 -8.11 -20.52 11.63
N PRO A 200 -7.77 -21.16 12.74
CA PRO A 200 -8.75 -21.67 13.70
C PRO A 200 -9.78 -20.61 14.08
N GLY A 201 -11.06 -20.97 14.09
CA GLY A 201 -12.16 -20.09 14.41
C GLY A 201 -12.75 -19.30 13.25
N THR A 202 -12.09 -19.23 12.11
CA THR A 202 -12.64 -18.56 10.91
C THR A 202 -13.68 -19.42 10.19
N ALA A 203 -14.59 -18.79 9.44
CA ALA A 203 -15.61 -19.53 8.69
C ALA A 203 -14.99 -20.40 7.58
N ALA A 204 -13.97 -19.89 6.90
CA ALA A 204 -13.30 -20.61 5.81
C ALA A 204 -12.56 -21.89 6.27
N SER A 205 -12.13 -21.96 7.54
CA SER A 205 -11.47 -23.16 8.06
C SER A 205 -12.39 -24.37 8.10
N ARG A 206 -13.72 -24.17 8.12
CA ARG A 206 -14.75 -25.23 8.14
C ARG A 206 -15.14 -25.75 6.75
N HIS A 207 -14.68 -25.11 5.68
CA HIS A 207 -14.92 -25.62 4.33
C HIS A 207 -14.15 -26.94 4.11
N THR A 208 -14.80 -27.93 3.51
CA THR A 208 -14.23 -29.27 3.29
C THR A 208 -13.57 -29.42 1.93
N ASP A 209 -13.94 -28.59 0.97
CA ASP A 209 -13.44 -28.59 -0.42
C ASP A 209 -12.08 -27.89 -0.54
N LYS A 210 -11.10 -28.36 0.25
CA LYS A 210 -9.75 -27.78 0.25
C LYS A 210 -9.01 -28.10 -1.04
N VAL A 211 -8.27 -27.10 -1.53
CA VAL A 211 -7.33 -27.29 -2.64
C VAL A 211 -6.08 -28.00 -2.11
N GLU A 212 -5.60 -28.99 -2.86
CA GLU A 212 -4.41 -29.76 -2.50
C GLU A 212 -3.16 -28.86 -2.32
N PRO A 213 -2.30 -29.12 -1.33
CA PRO A 213 -1.13 -28.30 -1.06
C PRO A 213 -0.20 -28.11 -2.26
N ALA A 214 0.03 -29.16 -3.04
CA ALA A 214 0.86 -29.11 -4.24
C ALA A 214 0.25 -28.19 -5.31
N GLU A 215 -1.08 -28.19 -5.44
CA GLU A 215 -1.78 -27.29 -6.37
C GLU A 215 -1.69 -25.83 -5.92
N LYS A 216 -1.85 -25.53 -4.64
CA LYS A 216 -1.68 -24.19 -4.10
C LYS A 216 -0.28 -23.64 -4.41
N LEU A 217 0.77 -24.44 -4.24
CA LEU A 217 2.13 -24.05 -4.55
C LEU A 217 2.32 -23.74 -6.04
N ARG A 218 1.82 -24.61 -6.94
CA ARG A 218 1.87 -24.38 -8.38
C ARG A 218 1.17 -23.07 -8.78
N ARG A 219 -0.01 -22.80 -8.20
CA ARG A 219 -0.73 -21.54 -8.44
C ARG A 219 0.05 -20.35 -7.91
N LEU A 220 0.63 -20.46 -6.72
CA LEU A 220 1.43 -19.39 -6.13
C LEU A 220 2.65 -19.06 -6.99
N GLU A 221 3.38 -20.07 -7.46
CA GLU A 221 4.54 -19.91 -8.35
C GLU A 221 4.16 -19.18 -9.66
N ARG A 222 3.06 -19.59 -10.30
CA ARG A 222 2.56 -18.95 -11.53
C ARG A 222 2.17 -17.48 -11.29
N LEU A 223 1.50 -17.20 -10.17
CA LEU A 223 1.10 -15.84 -9.79
C LEU A 223 2.32 -14.97 -9.49
N GLN A 224 3.30 -15.50 -8.75
CA GLN A 224 4.52 -14.77 -8.42
C GLN A 224 5.37 -14.47 -9.65
N ALA A 225 5.49 -15.43 -10.60
CA ALA A 225 6.18 -15.20 -11.86
C ALA A 225 5.55 -14.06 -12.67
N LEU A 226 4.21 -14.09 -12.81
CA LEU A 226 3.49 -13.00 -13.46
C LEU A 226 3.73 -11.65 -12.77
N GLN A 227 3.66 -11.62 -11.45
CA GLN A 227 3.87 -10.37 -10.70
C GLN A 227 5.31 -9.89 -10.79
N GLU A 228 6.30 -10.78 -10.84
CA GLU A 228 7.71 -10.40 -11.02
C GLU A 228 7.93 -9.69 -12.35
N ASP A 229 7.32 -10.19 -13.43
CA ASP A 229 7.37 -9.54 -14.75
C ASP A 229 6.75 -8.14 -14.71
N LEU A 230 5.54 -7.99 -14.15
CA LEU A 230 4.86 -6.69 -14.04
C LEU A 230 5.65 -5.70 -13.16
N SER A 231 6.23 -6.18 -12.06
CA SER A 231 7.05 -5.34 -11.17
C SER A 231 8.35 -4.90 -11.84
N SER A 232 8.96 -5.77 -12.63
CA SER A 232 10.15 -5.45 -13.44
C SER A 232 9.83 -4.39 -14.49
N ASP A 233 8.70 -4.51 -15.17
CA ASP A 233 8.27 -3.55 -16.20
C ASP A 233 7.90 -2.20 -15.58
N TRP A 234 7.27 -2.19 -14.38
CA TRP A 234 7.05 -0.98 -13.61
C TRP A 234 8.38 -0.25 -13.35
N LEU A 235 9.38 -0.94 -12.78
CA LEU A 235 10.67 -0.33 -12.44
C LEU A 235 11.42 0.15 -13.71
N LYS A 236 11.40 -0.61 -14.80
CA LYS A 236 12.01 -0.20 -16.07
C LYS A 236 11.36 1.06 -16.65
N ALA A 237 10.04 1.19 -16.54
CA ALA A 237 9.31 2.37 -17.00
C ALA A 237 9.66 3.65 -16.20
N ARG A 238 10.26 3.50 -15.02
CA ARG A 238 10.73 4.63 -14.20
C ARG A 238 12.04 5.24 -14.71
N VAL A 239 12.82 4.55 -15.52
CA VAL A 239 14.09 5.07 -16.05
C VAL A 239 13.83 6.31 -16.91
N GLY A 240 14.59 7.38 -16.67
CA GLY A 240 14.41 8.69 -17.26
C GLY A 240 13.41 9.60 -16.55
N CYS A 241 12.61 9.07 -15.60
CA CYS A 241 11.67 9.87 -14.84
C CYS A 241 12.38 10.74 -13.80
N LYS A 242 11.88 11.97 -13.65
CA LYS A 242 12.26 12.88 -12.57
C LYS A 242 11.38 12.62 -11.36
N THR A 243 11.98 12.55 -10.17
CA THR A 243 11.27 12.34 -8.92
C THR A 243 12.03 12.95 -7.75
N ASP A 244 11.39 13.03 -6.60
CA ASP A 244 12.02 13.41 -5.34
C ASP A 244 12.11 12.18 -4.44
N ILE A 245 13.24 11.96 -3.77
CA ILE A 245 13.40 10.88 -2.80
C ILE A 245 13.53 11.43 -1.39
N LEU A 246 12.79 10.84 -0.47
CA LEU A 246 12.93 11.07 0.97
C LEU A 246 14.02 10.12 1.48
N LEU A 247 15.15 10.66 1.92
CA LEU A 247 16.27 9.86 2.42
C LEU A 247 15.90 9.21 3.77
N GLU A 248 16.12 7.90 3.87
CA GLU A 248 15.85 7.10 5.07
C GLU A 248 17.13 6.75 5.84
N GLY A 249 18.25 6.61 5.13
CA GLY A 249 19.53 6.26 5.74
C GLY A 249 20.64 6.06 4.71
N ALA A 250 21.87 5.84 5.21
CA ALA A 250 22.98 5.47 4.36
C ALA A 250 22.75 4.10 3.70
N SER A 251 23.13 3.96 2.43
CA SER A 251 23.02 2.68 1.73
C SER A 251 24.00 1.67 2.34
N ARG A 252 23.54 0.41 2.47
CA ARG A 252 24.40 -0.69 2.95
C ARG A 252 25.48 -1.10 1.96
N LYS A 253 25.32 -0.75 0.68
CA LYS A 253 26.32 -0.96 -0.37
C LYS A 253 26.99 0.38 -0.66
N GLN A 254 28.19 0.52 -0.20
CA GLN A 254 29.10 1.56 -0.69
C GLN A 254 29.72 1.04 -1.99
N ASP A 255 29.14 1.39 -3.14
CA ASP A 255 29.72 1.06 -4.43
C ASP A 255 30.80 2.12 -4.73
N GLY A 256 32.06 1.82 -4.38
CA GLY A 256 33.24 2.62 -4.69
C GLY A 256 33.70 3.52 -3.56
N GLU A 257 34.97 3.39 -3.20
CA GLU A 257 35.70 4.24 -2.22
C GLU A 257 36.06 5.60 -2.84
N ASP A 258 35.11 6.37 -3.27
CA ASP A 258 35.37 7.79 -3.55
C ASP A 258 35.06 8.59 -2.28
N ALA A 259 36.08 9.07 -1.60
CA ALA A 259 35.96 9.86 -0.36
C ALA A 259 35.13 11.15 -0.57
N ALA A 260 34.81 11.51 -1.81
CA ALA A 260 34.04 12.69 -2.16
C ALA A 260 32.52 12.46 -2.16
N THR A 261 32.05 11.20 -2.14
CA THR A 261 30.60 10.89 -2.22
C THR A 261 30.18 9.85 -1.18
N GLU A 262 28.92 9.93 -0.76
CA GLU A 262 28.26 8.99 0.14
C GLU A 262 27.04 8.37 -0.54
N SER A 263 26.85 7.06 -0.41
CA SER A 263 25.69 6.37 -0.93
C SER A 263 24.52 6.41 0.06
N TRP A 264 23.39 6.92 -0.39
CA TRP A 264 22.16 7.04 0.39
C TRP A 264 21.03 6.22 -0.20
N GLN A 265 20.10 5.80 0.66
CA GLN A 265 18.88 5.12 0.26
C GLN A 265 17.67 5.91 0.78
N GLY A 266 16.65 5.98 -0.06
CA GLY A 266 15.36 6.57 0.30
C GLY A 266 14.23 5.99 -0.55
N ARG A 267 13.07 6.61 -0.45
CA ARG A 267 11.90 6.23 -1.26
C ARG A 267 11.35 7.43 -2.01
N ASP A 268 10.86 7.14 -3.20
CA ASP A 268 10.12 8.11 -3.99
C ASP A 268 8.63 8.19 -3.57
N PRO A 269 7.81 9.09 -4.14
CA PRO A 269 6.38 9.16 -3.82
C PRO A 269 5.59 7.90 -4.13
N TRP A 270 6.01 7.07 -5.09
CA TRP A 270 5.38 5.76 -5.38
C TRP A 270 5.84 4.66 -4.42
N GLY A 271 6.81 4.98 -3.54
CA GLY A 271 7.34 4.06 -2.54
C GLY A 271 8.42 3.11 -3.07
N ASP A 272 8.92 3.37 -4.28
CA ASP A 272 10.05 2.63 -4.83
C ASP A 272 11.33 2.97 -4.06
N ALA A 273 12.13 1.95 -3.74
CA ALA A 273 13.43 2.15 -3.13
C ALA A 273 14.40 2.72 -4.16
N VAL A 274 15.02 3.85 -3.85
CA VAL A 274 15.99 4.53 -4.72
C VAL A 274 17.31 4.72 -3.99
N ASN A 275 18.39 4.29 -4.63
CA ASN A 275 19.74 4.55 -4.16
C ASN A 275 20.32 5.75 -4.95
N VAL A 276 21.03 6.63 -4.26
CA VAL A 276 21.63 7.83 -4.84
C VAL A 276 22.98 8.10 -4.20
N SER A 277 23.96 8.54 -5.00
CA SER A 277 25.24 9.06 -4.49
C SER A 277 25.13 10.57 -4.30
N LEU A 278 25.47 11.04 -3.12
CA LEU A 278 25.47 12.45 -2.74
C LEU A 278 26.89 12.91 -2.41
N PRO A 279 27.24 14.19 -2.61
CA PRO A 279 28.48 14.73 -2.04
C PRO A 279 28.55 14.48 -0.54
N ALA A 280 29.75 14.14 -0.04
CA ALA A 280 29.96 13.81 1.37
C ALA A 280 29.48 14.93 2.31
N GLY A 281 28.83 14.56 3.41
CA GLY A 281 28.33 15.47 4.44
C GLY A 281 27.00 16.19 4.10
N ILE A 282 26.40 15.96 2.92
CA ILE A 282 25.09 16.56 2.56
C ILE A 282 23.93 15.67 3.00
N GLY A 283 24.09 14.37 2.90
CA GLY A 283 23.03 13.41 3.17
C GLY A 283 22.63 13.38 4.66
N LYS A 284 21.34 13.32 4.91
CA LYS A 284 20.78 13.04 6.25
C LYS A 284 19.36 12.46 6.13
N PRO A 285 18.93 11.63 7.09
CA PRO A 285 17.56 11.15 7.12
C PRO A 285 16.57 12.34 7.14
N GLY A 286 15.47 12.22 6.39
CA GLY A 286 14.47 13.27 6.30
C GLY A 286 14.73 14.37 5.25
N LEU A 287 15.92 14.35 4.62
CA LEU A 287 16.18 15.23 3.47
C LEU A 287 15.42 14.70 2.24
N ILE A 288 14.76 15.61 1.53
CA ILE A 288 14.13 15.31 0.24
C ILE A 288 15.04 15.84 -0.86
N VAL A 289 15.46 14.96 -1.76
CA VAL A 289 16.41 15.30 -2.84
C VAL A 289 15.80 15.02 -4.21
N PRO A 290 15.90 15.96 -5.17
CA PRO A 290 15.44 15.74 -6.52
C PRO A 290 16.43 14.87 -7.29
N VAL A 291 15.92 13.85 -7.97
CA VAL A 291 16.73 12.92 -8.77
C VAL A 291 16.11 12.67 -10.14
N ILE A 292 16.95 12.19 -11.07
CA ILE A 292 16.51 11.49 -12.27
C ILE A 292 16.85 10.01 -12.10
N ILE A 293 15.91 9.13 -12.39
CA ILE A 293 16.16 7.69 -12.35
C ILE A 293 16.97 7.28 -13.57
N VAL A 294 18.13 6.69 -13.35
CA VAL A 294 19.05 6.29 -14.43
C VAL A 294 19.10 4.79 -14.66
N THR A 295 18.80 3.98 -13.65
CA THR A 295 18.86 2.53 -13.77
C THR A 295 17.78 1.85 -12.91
N ALA A 296 17.14 0.83 -13.48
CA ALA A 296 16.28 -0.11 -12.76
C ALA A 296 17.07 -1.37 -12.39
N LYS A 297 17.03 -1.76 -11.12
CA LYS A 297 17.52 -3.04 -10.60
C LYS A 297 16.32 -3.96 -10.35
N LYS A 298 16.56 -5.20 -9.91
CA LYS A 298 15.48 -6.17 -9.67
C LYS A 298 14.42 -5.67 -8.68
N HIS A 299 14.80 -4.93 -7.62
CA HIS A 299 13.88 -4.48 -6.56
C HIS A 299 14.12 -3.03 -6.13
N SER A 300 14.88 -2.27 -6.89
CA SER A 300 15.20 -0.88 -6.57
C SER A 300 15.61 -0.11 -7.82
N LEU A 301 15.67 1.19 -7.66
CA LEU A 301 16.11 2.14 -8.67
C LEU A 301 17.45 2.77 -8.26
N ILE A 302 18.19 3.26 -9.23
CA ILE A 302 19.33 4.16 -9.02
C ILE A 302 18.97 5.51 -9.58
N GLY A 303 19.15 6.54 -8.78
CA GLY A 303 18.96 7.93 -9.16
C GLY A 303 20.26 8.71 -9.14
N GLU A 304 20.33 9.73 -9.99
CA GLU A 304 21.37 10.76 -9.98
C GLU A 304 20.75 12.09 -9.55
N LEU A 305 21.49 12.90 -8.80
CA LEU A 305 21.05 14.24 -8.41
C LEU A 305 20.71 15.06 -9.65
N ARG A 306 19.61 15.76 -9.55
CA ARG A 306 19.24 16.78 -10.53
C ARG A 306 19.94 18.08 -10.17
N GLY A 307 20.81 18.52 -11.06
CA GLY A 307 21.41 19.85 -10.98
C GLY A 307 20.39 21.00 -11.11
#